data_4b5c755bc98aa1aa08de0fd140133370
#
_entry.id   4b5c755bc98aa1aa08de0fd140133370
#
_cell.length_a   1.000
_cell.length_b   1.000
_cell.length_c   1.000
_cell.angle_alpha   90.00
_cell.angle_beta   90.00
_cell.angle_gamma   90.00
#
_symmetry.space_group_name_H-M   'P 1'
#
loop_
_entity.id
_entity.type
_entity.pdbx_description
1 polymer ?
#
loop_
_entity_poly.entity_id
_entity_poly.type
_entity_poly.pdbx_seq_one_letter_code
_entity_poly.pdbx_strand_id
1 'polypeptide(L)'
;SDRYSLSNEDILELARYAMIIESHYGCPMDIEWGKNGVDDKLYILQARPETVKSQESATNITEKFKLKKHSIKPLVAGRAVTQKVGVGPVRIVLDPADMHLVQPGDVLVADMTDPNWEPVMKRASALVTNRGGRTCHAAIIARELGIPAIVGSVNATDLLREGEVVTVSCAEGETGFVYHGALDYEVSSEENATLSKPPCKIMMNVGNPDMAF
;
A
#
# COMPACT_ATOMS: atom_id res chain seq x y z
N SER A 1 -31.74 -1.35 -7.65
CA SER A 1 -31.87 -1.23 -9.12
C SER A 1 -31.67 -2.61 -9.71
N ASP A 2 -32.67 -3.13 -10.45
CA ASP A 2 -32.67 -4.47 -11.03
C ASP A 2 -32.06 -4.49 -12.45
N ARG A 3 -31.24 -3.52 -12.77
CA ARG A 3 -30.59 -3.40 -14.07
C ARG A 3 -29.09 -3.40 -13.92
N TYR A 4 -28.40 -4.11 -14.81
CA TYR A 4 -26.97 -4.02 -14.97
C TYR A 4 -26.56 -2.61 -15.46
N SER A 5 -25.39 -2.16 -15.06
CA SER A 5 -24.86 -0.83 -15.42
C SER A 5 -24.38 -0.75 -16.86
N LEU A 6 -24.09 -1.88 -17.50
CA LEU A 6 -23.59 -1.99 -18.87
C LEU A 6 -24.51 -2.88 -19.71
N SER A 7 -24.57 -2.60 -21.02
CA SER A 7 -25.16 -3.50 -22.00
C SER A 7 -24.20 -4.66 -22.34
N ASN A 8 -24.71 -5.69 -23.03
CA ASN A 8 -23.86 -6.79 -23.49
C ASN A 8 -22.81 -6.33 -24.49
N GLU A 9 -23.14 -5.36 -25.33
CA GLU A 9 -22.24 -4.75 -26.30
C GLU A 9 -21.10 -4.01 -25.58
N ASP A 10 -21.41 -3.22 -24.56
CA ASP A 10 -20.42 -2.52 -23.73
C ASP A 10 -19.46 -3.51 -23.04
N ILE A 11 -19.99 -4.61 -22.52
CA ILE A 11 -19.17 -5.64 -21.86
C ILE A 11 -18.19 -6.28 -22.87
N LEU A 12 -18.66 -6.59 -24.07
CA LEU A 12 -17.82 -7.16 -25.12
C LEU A 12 -16.76 -6.18 -25.61
N GLU A 13 -17.09 -4.90 -25.71
CA GLU A 13 -16.13 -3.86 -26.07
C GLU A 13 -15.07 -3.67 -24.99
N LEU A 14 -15.48 -3.60 -23.72
CA LEU A 14 -14.56 -3.50 -22.58
C LEU A 14 -13.63 -4.71 -22.50
N ALA A 15 -14.14 -5.91 -22.73
CA ALA A 15 -13.32 -7.12 -22.78
C ALA A 15 -12.28 -7.07 -23.91
N ARG A 16 -12.61 -6.52 -25.07
CA ARG A 16 -11.65 -6.31 -26.16
C ARG A 16 -10.55 -5.32 -25.77
N TYR A 17 -10.91 -4.21 -25.10
CA TYR A 17 -9.93 -3.26 -24.59
C TYR A 17 -8.99 -3.92 -23.57
N ALA A 18 -9.50 -4.71 -22.64
CA ALA A 18 -8.70 -5.43 -21.68
C ALA A 18 -7.70 -6.37 -22.36
N MET A 19 -8.13 -7.14 -23.37
CA MET A 19 -7.24 -8.03 -24.13
C MET A 19 -6.16 -7.28 -24.90
N ILE A 20 -6.48 -6.13 -25.48
CA ILE A 20 -5.50 -5.29 -26.20
C ILE A 20 -4.46 -4.75 -25.23
N ILE A 21 -4.89 -4.26 -24.06
CA ILE A 21 -4.02 -3.71 -23.03
C ILE A 21 -3.11 -4.81 -22.48
N GLU A 22 -3.65 -5.97 -22.10
CA GLU A 22 -2.88 -7.10 -21.60
C GLU A 22 -1.84 -7.58 -22.63
N SER A 23 -2.24 -7.68 -23.91
CA SER A 23 -1.31 -8.03 -24.99
C SER A 23 -0.20 -7.01 -25.20
N HIS A 24 -0.50 -5.72 -25.03
CA HIS A 24 0.48 -4.64 -25.17
C HIS A 24 1.53 -4.66 -24.05
N TYR A 25 1.10 -4.85 -22.81
CA TYR A 25 1.99 -4.84 -21.64
C TYR A 25 2.59 -6.23 -21.32
N GLY A 26 2.05 -7.29 -21.89
CA GLY A 26 2.54 -8.67 -21.69
C GLY A 26 2.26 -9.26 -20.30
N CYS A 27 1.37 -8.65 -19.53
CA CYS A 27 0.98 -9.10 -18.21
C CYS A 27 -0.49 -8.71 -17.92
N PRO A 28 -1.17 -9.40 -16.99
CA PRO A 28 -2.49 -9.01 -16.52
C PRO A 28 -2.52 -7.57 -16.01
N MET A 29 -3.56 -6.83 -16.40
CA MET A 29 -3.69 -5.41 -16.09
C MET A 29 -5.00 -5.14 -15.35
N ASP A 30 -4.91 -4.37 -14.27
CA ASP A 30 -6.05 -3.72 -13.65
C ASP A 30 -6.39 -2.45 -14.45
N ILE A 31 -7.64 -2.32 -14.88
CA ILE A 31 -8.07 -1.20 -15.70
C ILE A 31 -9.23 -0.43 -15.05
N GLU A 32 -9.10 0.90 -15.03
CA GLU A 32 -10.19 1.80 -14.71
C GLU A 32 -10.82 2.32 -16.00
N TRP A 33 -12.13 2.37 -16.05
CA TRP A 33 -12.88 2.79 -17.22
C TRP A 33 -14.08 3.65 -16.85
N GLY A 34 -14.59 4.40 -17.82
CA GLY A 34 -15.81 5.18 -17.68
C GLY A 34 -16.63 5.14 -18.96
N LYS A 35 -17.96 5.17 -18.82
CA LYS A 35 -18.88 5.38 -19.94
C LYS A 35 -19.33 6.84 -19.95
N ASN A 36 -19.09 7.54 -21.05
CA ASN A 36 -19.44 8.93 -21.20
C ASN A 36 -20.96 9.06 -21.50
N GLY A 37 -21.66 9.81 -20.70
CA GLY A 37 -23.10 10.04 -20.86
C GLY A 37 -23.49 10.94 -22.03
N VAL A 38 -22.53 11.55 -22.75
CA VAL A 38 -22.80 12.44 -23.89
C VAL A 38 -22.75 11.67 -25.21
N ASP A 39 -21.71 10.85 -25.42
CA ASP A 39 -21.48 10.10 -26.66
C ASP A 39 -21.68 8.60 -26.52
N ASP A 40 -22.04 8.15 -25.32
CA ASP A 40 -22.31 6.76 -24.93
C ASP A 40 -21.13 5.79 -25.17
N LYS A 41 -19.89 6.32 -25.24
CA LYS A 41 -18.69 5.54 -25.47
C LYS A 41 -17.98 5.14 -24.19
N LEU A 42 -17.27 4.02 -24.28
CA LEU A 42 -16.35 3.55 -23.23
C LEU A 42 -14.97 4.19 -23.41
N TYR A 43 -14.38 4.62 -22.30
CA TYR A 43 -13.04 5.19 -22.22
C TYR A 43 -12.24 4.47 -21.14
N ILE A 44 -11.02 4.06 -21.46
CA ILE A 44 -10.05 3.59 -20.47
C ILE A 44 -9.43 4.82 -19.83
N LEU A 45 -9.53 4.91 -18.51
CA LEU A 45 -9.04 6.04 -17.74
C LEU A 45 -7.65 5.78 -17.15
N GLN A 46 -7.39 4.51 -16.75
CA GLN A 46 -6.12 4.06 -16.22
C GLN A 46 -5.91 2.59 -16.55
N ALA A 47 -4.65 2.19 -16.76
CA ALA A 47 -4.23 0.80 -16.80
C ALA A 47 -2.94 0.67 -15.99
N ARG A 48 -2.89 -0.31 -15.10
CA ARG A 48 -1.72 -0.62 -14.28
C ARG A 48 -1.51 -2.12 -14.21
N PRO A 49 -0.26 -2.61 -14.16
CA PRO A 49 -0.01 -4.03 -13.93
C PRO A 49 -0.70 -4.46 -12.63
N GLU A 50 -1.41 -5.58 -12.69
CA GLU A 50 -1.90 -6.21 -11.47
C GLU A 50 -0.67 -6.60 -10.64
N THR A 51 -0.54 -6.02 -9.45
CA THR A 51 0.55 -6.34 -8.52
C THR A 51 0.23 -7.69 -7.89
N VAL A 52 0.57 -8.75 -8.63
CA VAL A 52 0.22 -10.12 -8.27
C VAL A 52 1.13 -10.61 -7.16
N LYS A 53 0.79 -10.34 -5.92
CA LYS A 53 1.13 -11.25 -4.83
C LYS A 53 0.40 -12.60 -4.94
N SER A 54 -0.59 -12.73 -5.79
CA SER A 54 -1.30 -13.98 -6.04
C SER A 54 -0.48 -15.04 -6.77
N GLN A 55 0.69 -14.71 -7.32
CA GLN A 55 1.62 -15.67 -7.95
C GLN A 55 2.81 -16.04 -7.06
N GLU A 56 3.07 -15.33 -5.99
CA GLU A 56 3.96 -15.84 -4.96
C GLU A 56 3.24 -17.00 -4.28
N SER A 57 3.80 -18.20 -4.46
CA SER A 57 3.39 -19.40 -3.75
C SER A 57 3.10 -19.00 -2.31
N ALA A 58 1.89 -19.30 -1.83
CA ALA A 58 1.51 -19.10 -0.44
C ALA A 58 2.54 -19.81 0.45
N THR A 59 3.62 -19.11 0.76
CA THR A 59 4.46 -19.50 1.87
C THR A 59 3.59 -19.23 3.09
N ASN A 60 3.12 -20.29 3.74
CA ASN A 60 2.35 -20.26 4.98
C ASN A 60 3.20 -19.71 6.15
N ILE A 61 3.95 -18.64 5.89
CA ILE A 61 4.87 -18.02 6.84
C ILE A 61 4.36 -16.59 7.10
N THR A 62 3.92 -16.36 8.30
CA THR A 62 3.58 -15.00 8.77
C THR A 62 4.77 -14.43 9.51
N GLU A 63 5.28 -13.29 9.03
CA GLU A 63 6.33 -12.54 9.70
C GLU A 63 5.72 -11.64 10.78
N LYS A 64 6.18 -11.80 12.02
CA LYS A 64 5.83 -10.92 13.13
C LYS A 64 7.02 -10.05 13.51
N PHE A 65 6.81 -8.75 13.47
CA PHE A 65 7.80 -7.75 13.85
C PHE A 65 7.59 -7.32 15.30
N LYS A 66 8.65 -7.28 16.07
CA LYS A 66 8.61 -6.81 17.46
C LYS A 66 9.75 -5.83 17.73
N LEU A 67 9.40 -4.58 18.00
CA LEU A 67 10.37 -3.56 18.34
C LEU A 67 10.96 -3.81 19.73
N LYS A 68 12.29 -3.74 19.88
CA LYS A 68 12.97 -3.77 21.17
C LYS A 68 12.89 -2.37 21.79
N LYS A 69 11.82 -2.14 22.56
CA LYS A 69 11.59 -0.83 23.17
C LYS A 69 12.35 -0.65 24.48
N HIS A 70 13.06 0.45 24.55
CA HIS A 70 13.54 1.03 25.82
C HIS A 70 12.86 2.39 25.97
N SER A 71 11.65 2.46 26.52
CA SER A 71 10.94 3.69 26.94
C SER A 71 11.14 4.93 26.03
N ILE A 72 11.22 4.73 24.70
CA ILE A 72 11.47 5.81 23.75
C ILE A 72 10.14 6.45 23.39
N LYS A 73 10.08 7.78 23.54
CA LYS A 73 8.89 8.55 23.16
C LYS A 73 8.82 8.67 21.63
N PRO A 74 7.68 8.37 20.98
CA PRO A 74 7.53 8.57 19.56
C PRO A 74 7.57 10.04 19.17
N LEU A 75 8.13 10.33 18.00
CA LEU A 75 8.12 11.68 17.38
C LEU A 75 6.76 11.96 16.74
N VAL A 76 6.19 10.97 16.09
CA VAL A 76 4.95 11.06 15.32
C VAL A 76 4.12 9.81 15.58
N ALA A 77 2.80 9.97 15.57
CA ALA A 77 1.85 8.87 15.63
C ALA A 77 0.78 9.06 14.54
N GLY A 78 0.25 7.94 14.04
CA GLY A 78 -0.83 7.94 13.05
C GLY A 78 -1.45 6.55 12.93
N ARG A 79 -2.21 6.28 11.88
CA ARG A 79 -2.80 4.95 11.66
C ARG A 79 -1.80 4.03 10.99
N ALA A 80 -1.55 2.88 11.60
CA ALA A 80 -0.79 1.80 11.00
C ALA A 80 -1.56 1.17 9.84
N VAL A 81 -0.86 0.91 8.74
CA VAL A 81 -1.45 0.30 7.53
C VAL A 81 -1.05 -1.17 7.39
N THR A 82 0.18 -1.50 7.76
CA THR A 82 0.72 -2.87 7.78
C THR A 82 1.11 -3.27 9.20
N GLN A 83 1.80 -4.41 9.36
CA GLN A 83 2.35 -4.85 10.67
C GLN A 83 3.88 -4.91 10.65
N LYS A 84 4.52 -4.16 9.75
CA LYS A 84 5.97 -4.18 9.55
C LYS A 84 6.67 -3.00 10.22
N VAL A 85 8.00 -3.08 10.23
CA VAL A 85 8.90 -2.02 10.69
C VAL A 85 9.83 -1.65 9.54
N GLY A 86 10.04 -0.35 9.32
CA GLY A 86 10.98 0.18 8.35
C GLY A 86 11.92 1.18 9.00
N VAL A 87 13.16 1.22 8.55
CA VAL A 87 14.19 2.12 9.05
C VAL A 87 14.87 2.82 7.87
N GLY A 88 15.11 4.10 8.00
CA GLY A 88 15.82 4.86 6.97
C GLY A 88 15.88 6.35 7.25
N PRO A 89 16.61 7.09 6.42
CA PRO A 89 16.63 8.55 6.48
C PRO A 89 15.30 9.12 5.97
N VAL A 90 14.83 10.17 6.61
CA VAL A 90 13.63 10.90 6.23
C VAL A 90 13.86 11.65 4.91
N ARG A 91 12.93 11.49 3.98
CA ARG A 91 12.83 12.25 2.75
C ARG A 91 11.48 12.93 2.70
N ILE A 92 11.46 14.26 2.90
CA ILE A 92 10.22 15.04 2.86
C ILE A 92 9.97 15.49 1.42
N VAL A 93 8.85 15.09 0.85
CA VAL A 93 8.43 15.45 -0.50
C VAL A 93 7.08 16.15 -0.42
N LEU A 94 7.08 17.43 -0.69
CA LEU A 94 5.89 18.28 -0.69
C LEU A 94 5.38 18.56 -2.11
N ASP A 95 6.27 18.57 -3.09
CA ASP A 95 5.95 18.75 -4.50
C ASP A 95 6.24 17.45 -5.27
N PRO A 96 5.32 16.97 -6.11
CA PRO A 96 5.56 15.82 -6.99
C PRO A 96 6.82 15.95 -7.86
N ALA A 97 7.24 17.16 -8.21
CA ALA A 97 8.49 17.39 -8.95
C ALA A 97 9.74 16.89 -8.21
N ASP A 98 9.71 16.84 -6.88
CA ASP A 98 10.82 16.45 -6.02
C ASP A 98 10.88 14.93 -5.75
N MET A 99 9.94 14.16 -6.29
CA MET A 99 9.92 12.70 -6.13
C MET A 99 11.22 12.03 -6.57
N HIS A 100 11.97 12.61 -7.51
CA HIS A 100 13.24 12.12 -7.99
C HIS A 100 14.34 12.11 -6.91
N LEU A 101 14.20 12.89 -5.85
CA LEU A 101 15.13 12.98 -4.72
C LEU A 101 15.07 11.75 -3.80
N VAL A 102 13.95 10.99 -3.82
CA VAL A 102 13.78 9.81 -2.97
C VAL A 102 14.74 8.70 -3.41
N GLN A 103 15.59 8.27 -2.50
CA GLN A 103 16.53 7.19 -2.71
C GLN A 103 16.00 5.85 -2.17
N PRO A 104 16.50 4.71 -2.69
CA PRO A 104 16.18 3.41 -2.12
C PRO A 104 16.52 3.35 -0.63
N GLY A 105 15.55 2.95 0.18
CA GLY A 105 15.72 2.86 1.63
C GLY A 105 15.32 4.12 2.42
N ASP A 106 14.94 5.22 1.75
CA ASP A 106 14.43 6.41 2.44
C ASP A 106 13.07 6.14 3.08
N VAL A 107 12.78 6.84 4.17
CA VAL A 107 11.43 6.98 4.73
C VAL A 107 10.76 8.17 4.04
N LEU A 108 9.84 7.87 3.15
CA LEU A 108 9.10 8.89 2.40
C LEU A 108 8.06 9.57 3.31
N VAL A 109 8.18 10.88 3.46
CA VAL A 109 7.27 11.72 4.24
C VAL A 109 6.60 12.73 3.33
N ALA A 110 5.26 12.74 3.30
CA ALA A 110 4.48 13.61 2.43
C ALA A 110 3.20 14.11 3.11
N ASP A 111 2.60 15.14 2.56
CA ASP A 111 1.29 15.58 3.04
C ASP A 111 0.21 14.56 2.66
N MET A 112 0.14 14.18 1.39
CA MET A 112 -0.66 13.07 0.84
C MET A 112 -0.03 12.55 -0.44
N THR A 113 -0.44 11.37 -0.91
CA THR A 113 0.01 10.79 -2.18
C THR A 113 -1.14 10.58 -3.15
N ASP A 114 -0.83 10.53 -4.42
CA ASP A 114 -1.72 10.19 -5.53
C ASP A 114 -1.12 9.03 -6.37
N PRO A 115 -1.81 8.50 -7.38
CA PRO A 115 -1.32 7.36 -8.17
C PRO A 115 0.07 7.53 -8.81
N ASN A 116 0.50 8.76 -9.08
CA ASN A 116 1.83 9.00 -9.67
C ASN A 116 2.98 8.73 -8.71
N TRP A 117 2.71 8.58 -7.41
CA TRP A 117 3.71 8.33 -6.37
C TRP A 117 4.14 6.85 -6.27
N GLU A 118 3.45 5.94 -6.90
CA GLU A 118 3.74 4.50 -6.81
C GLU A 118 5.22 4.14 -7.13
N PRO A 119 5.86 4.68 -8.19
CA PRO A 119 7.27 4.38 -8.48
C PRO A 119 8.24 4.79 -7.37
N VAL A 120 7.90 5.85 -6.62
CA VAL A 120 8.73 6.34 -5.50
C VAL A 120 8.48 5.51 -4.26
N MET A 121 7.21 5.17 -4.00
CA MET A 121 6.83 4.32 -2.87
C MET A 121 7.49 2.94 -2.93
N LYS A 122 7.70 2.38 -4.14
CA LYS A 122 8.42 1.11 -4.34
C LYS A 122 9.87 1.13 -3.86
N ARG A 123 10.49 2.30 -3.80
CA ARG A 123 11.88 2.46 -3.35
C ARG A 123 11.99 2.76 -1.86
N ALA A 124 10.93 3.27 -1.26
CA ALA A 124 10.92 3.67 0.13
C ALA A 124 10.97 2.47 1.09
N SER A 125 11.67 2.63 2.20
CA SER A 125 11.66 1.66 3.32
C SER A 125 10.40 1.76 4.15
N ALA A 126 9.75 2.93 4.17
CA ALA A 126 8.50 3.21 4.84
C ALA A 126 7.84 4.46 4.27
N LEU A 127 6.55 4.63 4.55
CA LEU A 127 5.77 5.80 4.16
C LEU A 127 5.11 6.44 5.37
N VAL A 128 5.13 7.77 5.45
CA VAL A 128 4.40 8.55 6.47
C VAL A 128 3.67 9.70 5.77
N THR A 129 2.35 9.82 6.00
CA THR A 129 1.57 10.92 5.45
C THR A 129 0.81 11.69 6.51
N ASN A 130 0.73 13.03 6.33
CA ASN A 130 -0.06 13.88 7.23
C ASN A 130 -1.55 13.58 7.12
N ARG A 131 -2.03 13.43 5.89
CA ARG A 131 -3.43 13.16 5.58
C ARG A 131 -3.64 11.74 5.08
N GLY A 132 -4.86 11.27 5.22
CA GLY A 132 -5.29 9.98 4.72
C GLY A 132 -5.87 9.09 5.81
N GLY A 133 -6.54 8.04 5.38
CA GLY A 133 -7.13 6.99 6.19
C GLY A 133 -6.79 5.61 5.64
N ARG A 134 -7.36 4.56 6.20
CA ARG A 134 -7.08 3.17 5.79
C ARG A 134 -7.43 2.83 4.35
N THR A 135 -8.24 3.67 3.69
CA THR A 135 -8.69 3.49 2.31
C THR A 135 -8.11 4.53 1.35
N CYS A 136 -7.20 5.40 1.82
CA CYS A 136 -6.52 6.34 0.92
C CYS A 136 -5.52 5.62 0.02
N HIS A 137 -5.13 6.27 -1.08
CA HIS A 137 -4.16 5.74 -2.04
C HIS A 137 -2.87 5.24 -1.38
N ALA A 138 -2.27 6.05 -0.49
CA ALA A 138 -1.07 5.67 0.28
C ALA A 138 -1.23 4.33 1.00
N ALA A 139 -2.39 4.12 1.65
CA ALA A 139 -2.67 2.91 2.41
C ALA A 139 -2.88 1.69 1.52
N ILE A 140 -3.55 1.87 0.38
CA ILE A 140 -3.78 0.78 -0.58
C ILE A 140 -2.44 0.31 -1.15
N ILE A 141 -1.66 1.22 -1.72
CA ILE A 141 -0.37 0.88 -2.33
C ILE A 141 0.63 0.33 -1.31
N ALA A 142 0.67 0.89 -0.09
CA ALA A 142 1.56 0.37 0.96
C ALA A 142 1.26 -1.10 1.32
N ARG A 143 -0.03 -1.51 1.34
CA ARG A 143 -0.41 -2.93 1.53
C ARG A 143 0.02 -3.79 0.35
N GLU A 144 -0.23 -3.32 -0.88
CA GLU A 144 0.16 -4.02 -2.10
C GLU A 144 1.67 -4.24 -2.16
N LEU A 145 2.46 -3.22 -1.84
CA LEU A 145 3.92 -3.28 -1.81
C LEU A 145 4.47 -3.99 -0.55
N GLY A 146 3.64 -4.19 0.47
CA GLY A 146 4.05 -4.78 1.74
C GLY A 146 5.06 -3.93 2.52
N ILE A 147 5.04 -2.59 2.35
CA ILE A 147 5.89 -1.66 3.08
C ILE A 147 5.16 -1.10 4.31
N PRO A 148 5.87 -0.80 5.42
CA PRO A 148 5.25 -0.14 6.56
C PRO A 148 4.79 1.27 6.18
N ALA A 149 3.55 1.60 6.55
CA ALA A 149 3.03 2.94 6.31
C ALA A 149 2.18 3.45 7.47
N ILE A 150 2.36 4.74 7.76
CA ILE A 150 1.58 5.50 8.74
C ILE A 150 0.84 6.59 7.99
N VAL A 151 -0.48 6.60 8.10
CA VAL A 151 -1.31 7.61 7.45
C VAL A 151 -2.08 8.43 8.50
N GLY A 152 -2.42 9.67 8.14
CA GLY A 152 -3.17 10.54 9.04
C GLY A 152 -2.39 10.97 10.28
N SER A 153 -1.09 11.21 10.16
CA SER A 153 -0.22 11.67 11.24
C SER A 153 -0.40 13.15 11.59
N VAL A 154 -1.14 13.89 10.77
CA VAL A 154 -1.46 15.31 10.90
C VAL A 154 -0.30 16.25 10.54
N ASN A 155 0.89 16.06 11.12
CA ASN A 155 2.00 17.01 11.06
C ASN A 155 3.40 16.36 10.98
N ALA A 156 3.50 15.18 10.37
CA ALA A 156 4.80 14.51 10.22
C ALA A 156 5.81 15.35 9.43
N THR A 157 5.34 16.07 8.39
CA THR A 157 6.18 16.96 7.59
C THR A 157 6.79 18.11 8.38
N ASP A 158 6.19 18.52 9.49
CA ASP A 158 6.67 19.61 10.35
C ASP A 158 7.56 19.09 11.50
N LEU A 159 7.31 17.87 11.97
CA LEU A 159 8.00 17.29 13.13
C LEU A 159 9.26 16.51 12.76
N LEU A 160 9.27 15.87 11.59
CA LEU A 160 10.41 15.11 11.12
C LEU A 160 11.37 16.02 10.37
N ARG A 161 12.67 15.69 10.43
CA ARG A 161 13.72 16.47 9.79
C ARG A 161 14.30 15.72 8.62
N GLU A 162 14.50 16.43 7.52
CA GLU A 162 15.15 15.91 6.31
C GLU A 162 16.48 15.24 6.62
N GLY A 163 16.68 14.01 6.14
CA GLY A 163 17.90 13.21 6.34
C GLY A 163 18.07 12.58 7.72
N GLU A 164 17.19 12.86 8.68
CA GLU A 164 17.20 12.22 10.01
C GLU A 164 16.85 10.75 9.88
N VAL A 165 17.66 9.87 10.49
CA VAL A 165 17.33 8.45 10.52
C VAL A 165 16.21 8.19 11.51
N VAL A 166 15.17 7.50 11.08
CA VAL A 166 14.01 7.16 11.90
C VAL A 166 13.61 5.70 11.73
N THR A 167 12.89 5.19 12.72
CA THR A 167 12.22 3.89 12.69
C THR A 167 10.72 4.11 12.62
N VAL A 168 10.10 3.60 11.56
CA VAL A 168 8.64 3.59 11.36
C VAL A 168 8.12 2.23 11.79
N SER A 169 7.34 2.18 12.87
CA SER A 169 6.77 0.95 13.40
C SER A 169 5.26 0.90 13.19
N CYS A 170 4.81 -0.12 12.49
CA CYS A 170 3.41 -0.50 12.34
C CYS A 170 3.07 -1.79 13.11
N ALA A 171 4.01 -2.32 13.90
CA ALA A 171 3.89 -3.61 14.61
C ALA A 171 3.21 -3.51 15.98
N GLU A 172 2.67 -2.35 16.34
CA GLU A 172 2.15 -2.06 17.68
C GLU A 172 0.61 -1.98 17.72
N GLY A 173 -0.03 -2.61 16.77
CA GLY A 173 -1.48 -2.63 16.63
C GLY A 173 -1.98 -1.58 15.62
N GLU A 174 -3.11 -0.93 15.90
CA GLU A 174 -3.76 0.00 14.97
C GLU A 174 -3.07 1.36 14.84
N THR A 175 -2.25 1.72 15.81
CA THR A 175 -1.48 2.95 15.83
C THR A 175 -0.04 2.67 15.43
N GLY A 176 0.41 3.37 14.39
CA GLY A 176 1.81 3.36 13.98
C GLY A 176 2.57 4.53 14.60
N PHE A 177 3.84 4.33 14.82
CA PHE A 177 4.72 5.30 15.47
C PHE A 177 6.02 5.51 14.71
N VAL A 178 6.49 6.74 14.67
CA VAL A 178 7.83 7.09 14.18
C VAL A 178 8.72 7.40 15.37
N TYR A 179 9.86 6.75 15.46
CA TYR A 179 10.85 6.91 16.50
C TYR A 179 12.15 7.48 15.94
N HIS A 180 12.86 8.26 16.75
CA HIS A 180 14.18 8.75 16.41
C HIS A 180 15.20 7.60 16.34
N GLY A 181 16.05 7.62 15.33
CA GLY A 181 17.16 6.68 15.15
C GLY A 181 16.74 5.32 14.57
N ALA A 182 17.73 4.50 14.32
CA ALA A 182 17.56 3.11 13.92
C ALA A 182 17.39 2.25 15.18
N LEU A 183 16.17 1.80 15.44
CA LEU A 183 15.87 0.93 16.56
C LEU A 183 15.97 -0.54 16.16
N ASP A 184 16.47 -1.36 17.09
CA ASP A 184 16.50 -2.81 16.92
C ASP A 184 15.10 -3.39 16.98
N TYR A 185 14.82 -4.32 16.10
CA TYR A 185 13.59 -5.11 16.10
C TYR A 185 13.88 -6.58 15.79
N GLU A 186 13.01 -7.45 16.24
CA GLU A 186 13.05 -8.88 15.97
C GLU A 186 12.01 -9.20 14.91
N VAL A 187 12.38 -10.08 13.98
CA VAL A 187 11.45 -10.67 13.02
C VAL A 187 11.34 -12.14 13.37
N SER A 188 10.17 -12.60 13.75
CA SER A 188 9.89 -14.02 13.95
C SER A 188 8.97 -14.50 12.84
N SER A 189 9.34 -15.62 12.21
CA SER A 189 8.52 -16.28 11.20
C SER A 189 7.74 -17.41 11.87
N GLU A 190 6.43 -17.36 11.82
CA GLU A 190 5.57 -18.45 12.27
C GLU A 190 5.01 -19.16 11.04
N GLU A 191 5.25 -20.48 10.96
CA GLU A 191 4.54 -21.32 9.99
C GLU A 191 3.08 -21.44 10.43
N ASN A 192 2.17 -21.01 9.60
CA ASN A 192 0.75 -21.21 9.85
C ASN A 192 0.47 -22.72 9.77
N ALA A 193 0.04 -23.30 10.87
CA ALA A 193 -0.40 -24.69 10.90
C ALA A 193 -1.48 -24.90 9.82
N THR A 194 -1.39 -26.02 9.11
CA THR A 194 -2.39 -26.39 8.10
C THR A 194 -3.75 -26.55 8.79
N LEU A 195 -4.55 -25.48 8.75
CA LEU A 195 -5.90 -25.53 9.27
C LEU A 195 -6.76 -26.46 8.42
N SER A 196 -7.56 -27.31 9.07
CA SER A 196 -8.53 -28.14 8.37
C SER A 196 -9.51 -27.25 7.60
N LYS A 197 -9.79 -27.62 6.34
CA LYS A 197 -10.72 -26.88 5.50
C LYS A 197 -12.08 -26.71 6.22
N PRO A 198 -12.56 -25.48 6.43
CA PRO A 198 -13.84 -25.28 7.07
C PRO A 198 -15.00 -25.86 6.23
N PRO A 199 -16.08 -26.32 6.87
CA PRO A 199 -17.22 -26.94 6.17
C PRO A 199 -18.02 -25.94 5.29
N CYS A 200 -17.78 -24.66 5.45
CA CYS A 200 -18.40 -23.59 4.66
C CYS A 200 -17.34 -22.74 3.95
N LYS A 201 -17.76 -22.04 2.88
CA LYS A 201 -16.91 -21.03 2.22
C LYS A 201 -16.93 -19.75 3.05
N ILE A 202 -15.80 -19.39 3.61
CA ILE A 202 -15.61 -18.08 4.22
C ILE A 202 -15.20 -17.12 3.10
N MET A 203 -15.99 -16.07 2.92
CA MET A 203 -15.73 -15.05 1.91
C MET A 203 -15.72 -13.69 2.58
N MET A 204 -14.65 -12.92 2.37
CA MET A 204 -14.52 -11.56 2.86
C MET A 204 -13.78 -10.72 1.83
N ASN A 205 -14.06 -9.43 1.81
CA ASN A 205 -13.28 -8.50 1.00
C ASN A 205 -12.04 -8.11 1.81
N VAL A 206 -10.89 -8.52 1.33
CA VAL A 206 -9.61 -8.36 2.03
C VAL A 206 -8.69 -7.48 1.21
N GLY A 207 -8.33 -6.32 1.76
CA GLY A 207 -7.38 -5.41 1.12
C GLY A 207 -5.91 -5.85 1.29
N ASN A 208 -5.64 -6.79 2.21
CA ASN A 208 -4.33 -7.43 2.38
C ASN A 208 -4.54 -8.89 2.84
N PRO A 209 -4.15 -9.89 2.03
CA PRO A 209 -4.30 -11.30 2.37
C PRO A 209 -3.62 -11.71 3.68
N ASP A 210 -2.47 -11.11 4.01
CA ASP A 210 -1.72 -11.40 5.24
C ASP A 210 -2.47 -10.98 6.52
N MET A 211 -3.52 -10.17 6.39
CA MET A 211 -4.37 -9.70 7.49
C MET A 211 -5.66 -10.50 7.62
N ALA A 212 -5.88 -11.49 6.77
CA ALA A 212 -7.11 -12.27 6.73
C ALA A 212 -7.13 -13.45 7.71
N PHE A 213 -5.97 -13.79 8.28
CA PHE A 213 -5.78 -14.94 9.15
C PHE A 213 -5.01 -14.60 10.42
#